data_2382528cb3c3b2b8e57171fdf2ddabae
#
_entry.id   2382528cb3c3b2b8e57171fdf2ddabae
#
_cell.length_a   1.000
_cell.length_b   1.000
_cell.length_c   1.000
_cell.angle_alpha   90.00
_cell.angle_beta   90.00
_cell.angle_gamma   90.00
#
_symmetry.space_group_name_H-M   'P 1'
#
loop_
_entity.id
_entity.type
_entity.pdbx_description
1 polymer ?
#
loop_
_entity_poly.entity_id
_entity_poly.type
_entity_poly.pdbx_seq_one_letter_code
_entity_poly.pdbx_strand_id
1 'polypeptide(L)'
;MKKVAILAAPGFEEIELMAPLDILRRLNMDVVLAGVQSDKVVSTHEVTVSTDTMLDKHHADKLDALILPGGAGSWVLRDTPEVIHLVKKMHEAGKLVAAICAAPIVLAKAGLVRDRNVTAYPAQDVYRELNEAGAHIVKDENVVLDGNMLTANGPGAAMLFGYSIGEYLGEDLQVAQLKEQMCYTGL
;
A
#
# COMPACT_ATOMS: atom_id res chain seq x y z
N MET A 1 6.18 -10.05 16.57
CA MET A 1 5.96 -8.67 16.08
C MET A 1 5.86 -8.75 14.56
N LYS A 2 4.78 -8.22 13.99
CA LYS A 2 4.56 -8.21 12.53
C LYS A 2 5.54 -7.27 11.86
N LYS A 3 6.06 -7.66 10.70
CA LYS A 3 7.03 -6.87 9.91
C LYS A 3 6.38 -6.35 8.64
N VAL A 4 6.42 -5.05 8.45
CA VAL A 4 5.77 -4.37 7.33
C VAL A 4 6.77 -3.49 6.61
N ALA A 5 6.76 -3.51 5.28
CA ALA A 5 7.50 -2.54 4.47
C ALA A 5 6.53 -1.61 3.74
N ILE A 6 6.84 -0.31 3.76
CA ILE A 6 6.17 0.69 2.92
C ILE A 6 7.18 1.20 1.91
N LEU A 7 6.85 1.16 0.62
CA LEU A 7 7.76 1.59 -0.45
C LEU A 7 7.56 3.07 -0.77
N ALA A 8 8.58 3.87 -0.58
CA ALA A 8 8.60 5.28 -0.96
C ALA A 8 9.33 5.44 -2.30
N ALA A 9 8.58 5.75 -3.35
CA ALA A 9 9.14 6.12 -4.66
C ALA A 9 8.99 7.63 -4.90
N PRO A 10 9.87 8.26 -5.70
CA PRO A 10 9.73 9.68 -6.06
C PRO A 10 8.32 10.00 -6.59
N GLY A 11 7.69 11.04 -6.04
CA GLY A 11 6.30 11.39 -6.33
C GLY A 11 5.25 10.59 -5.56
N PHE A 12 5.60 9.96 -4.44
CA PHE A 12 4.60 9.35 -3.55
C PHE A 12 3.60 10.40 -3.03
N GLU A 13 2.40 9.98 -2.67
CA GLU A 13 1.40 10.84 -2.02
C GLU A 13 1.58 10.80 -0.50
N GLU A 14 1.66 11.96 0.14
CA GLU A 14 2.09 12.13 1.53
C GLU A 14 1.15 11.47 2.53
N ILE A 15 -0.16 11.68 2.37
CA ILE A 15 -1.17 11.15 3.31
C ILE A 15 -1.20 9.63 3.22
N GLU A 16 -1.07 9.10 2.01
CA GLU A 16 -1.14 7.67 1.72
C GLU A 16 0.08 6.89 2.22
N LEU A 17 1.22 7.57 2.35
CA LEU A 17 2.42 7.00 2.95
C LEU A 17 2.40 7.16 4.47
N MET A 18 2.14 8.38 4.97
CA MET A 18 2.33 8.71 6.39
C MET A 18 1.23 8.16 7.28
N ALA A 19 -0.04 8.14 6.82
CA ALA A 19 -1.12 7.63 7.65
C ALA A 19 -0.96 6.15 8.00
N PRO A 20 -0.76 5.21 7.05
CA PRO A 20 -0.52 3.82 7.42
C PRO A 20 0.80 3.63 8.17
N LEU A 21 1.87 4.40 7.89
CA LEU A 21 3.12 4.34 8.64
C LEU A 21 2.90 4.65 10.12
N ASP A 22 2.22 5.76 10.45
CA ASP A 22 1.95 6.17 11.83
C ASP A 22 1.03 5.17 12.54
N ILE A 23 -0.07 4.76 11.89
CA ILE A 23 -1.03 3.80 12.44
C ILE A 23 -0.35 2.49 12.81
N LEU A 24 0.41 1.90 11.89
CA LEU A 24 1.03 0.60 12.10
C LEU A 24 2.15 0.65 13.14
N ARG A 25 2.90 1.75 13.21
CA ARG A 25 3.88 1.98 14.28
C ARG A 25 3.19 2.15 15.65
N ARG A 26 2.03 2.81 15.74
CA ARG A 26 1.22 2.89 16.97
C ARG A 26 0.68 1.52 17.41
N LEU A 27 0.44 0.61 16.47
CA LEU A 27 0.11 -0.80 16.74
C LEU A 27 1.33 -1.65 17.12
N ASN A 28 2.49 -1.04 17.37
CA ASN A 28 3.75 -1.69 17.73
C ASN A 28 4.25 -2.71 16.68
N MET A 29 3.94 -2.50 15.41
CA MET A 29 4.50 -3.28 14.32
C MET A 29 5.91 -2.79 13.97
N ASP A 30 6.76 -3.70 13.48
CA ASP A 30 8.08 -3.37 12.92
C ASP A 30 7.90 -2.84 11.49
N VAL A 31 7.71 -1.53 11.35
CA VAL A 31 7.42 -0.88 10.06
C VAL A 31 8.66 -0.19 9.53
N VAL A 32 9.11 -0.64 8.37
CA VAL A 32 10.26 -0.11 7.65
C VAL A 32 9.79 0.72 6.46
N LEU A 33 10.21 1.96 6.38
CA LEU A 33 10.07 2.80 5.20
C LEU A 33 11.25 2.54 4.27
N ALA A 34 10.99 1.92 3.11
CA ALA A 34 12.03 1.55 2.15
C ALA A 34 12.00 2.47 0.91
N GLY A 35 13.11 3.12 0.65
CA GLY A 35 13.28 3.98 -0.53
C GLY A 35 13.44 3.17 -1.81
N VAL A 36 12.75 3.58 -2.86
CA VAL A 36 12.91 3.08 -4.22
C VAL A 36 13.64 4.15 -5.02
N GLN A 37 14.80 3.81 -5.58
CA GLN A 37 15.75 4.68 -6.29
C GLN A 37 16.59 5.62 -5.39
N SER A 38 16.12 6.06 -4.22
CA SER A 38 16.84 6.98 -3.33
C SER A 38 16.44 6.76 -1.88
N ASP A 39 17.35 7.06 -0.95
CA ASP A 39 17.11 7.11 0.50
C ASP A 39 16.48 8.43 0.96
N LYS A 40 16.51 9.47 0.09
CA LYS A 40 15.78 10.72 0.25
C LYS A 40 14.79 10.86 -0.89
N VAL A 41 13.52 10.72 -0.57
CA VAL A 41 12.45 10.66 -1.56
C VAL A 41 11.59 11.91 -1.47
N VAL A 42 11.38 12.55 -2.61
CA VAL A 42 10.51 13.74 -2.72
C VAL A 42 9.10 13.29 -3.12
N SER A 43 8.10 13.75 -2.41
CA SER A 43 6.69 13.46 -2.63
C SER A 43 6.07 14.25 -3.78
N THR A 44 4.80 14.02 -4.06
CA THR A 44 4.02 14.76 -5.07
C THR A 44 3.94 16.27 -4.77
N HIS A 45 3.90 16.66 -3.49
CA HIS A 45 3.81 18.06 -3.06
C HIS A 45 5.12 18.57 -2.42
N GLU A 46 6.27 18.08 -2.92
CA GLU A 46 7.61 18.58 -2.61
C GLU A 46 8.08 18.35 -1.15
N VAL A 47 7.44 17.47 -0.40
CA VAL A 47 7.92 17.05 0.92
C VAL A 47 9.03 16.02 0.76
N THR A 48 10.20 16.27 1.32
CA THR A 48 11.31 15.31 1.32
C THR A 48 11.26 14.46 2.58
N VAL A 49 11.24 13.13 2.42
CA VAL A 49 11.38 12.19 3.52
C VAL A 49 12.68 11.42 3.40
N SER A 50 13.31 11.13 4.54
CA SER A 50 14.40 10.16 4.63
C SER A 50 13.81 8.79 4.93
N THR A 51 14.25 7.77 4.22
CA THR A 51 13.78 6.39 4.42
C THR A 51 14.68 5.67 5.42
N ASP A 52 14.13 4.63 6.07
CA ASP A 52 14.88 3.81 7.04
C ASP A 52 15.92 2.93 6.33
N THR A 53 15.65 2.55 5.10
CA THR A 53 16.52 1.71 4.25
C THR A 53 16.19 1.88 2.77
N MET A 54 17.03 1.31 1.92
CA MET A 54 16.71 1.16 0.50
C MET A 54 16.00 -0.17 0.25
N LEU A 55 15.19 -0.22 -0.82
CA LEU A 55 14.59 -1.48 -1.27
C LEU A 55 15.70 -2.48 -1.59
N ASP A 56 15.80 -3.53 -0.78
CA ASP A 56 16.74 -4.63 -0.97
C ASP A 56 15.97 -5.94 -1.17
N LYS A 57 16.50 -6.79 -2.06
CA LYS A 57 15.93 -8.10 -2.41
C LYS A 57 15.84 -9.07 -1.23
N HIS A 58 16.62 -8.85 -0.17
CA HIS A 58 16.72 -9.77 0.97
C HIS A 58 15.61 -9.63 2.02
N HIS A 59 14.77 -8.58 1.97
CA HIS A 59 13.77 -8.33 3.00
C HIS A 59 12.44 -9.09 2.80
N ALA A 60 12.14 -9.55 1.59
CA ALA A 60 10.85 -10.18 1.26
C ALA A 60 10.48 -11.39 2.14
N ASP A 61 11.46 -12.23 2.48
CA ASP A 61 11.21 -13.48 3.22
C ASP A 61 10.78 -13.25 4.68
N LYS A 62 11.00 -12.05 5.19
CA LYS A 62 10.72 -11.68 6.59
C LYS A 62 9.50 -10.80 6.77
N LEU A 63 8.91 -10.31 5.68
CA LEU A 63 7.76 -9.41 5.74
C LEU A 63 6.46 -10.18 5.91
N ASP A 64 5.52 -9.59 6.66
CA ASP A 64 4.13 -10.01 6.76
C ASP A 64 3.22 -9.19 5.83
N ALA A 65 3.61 -7.95 5.51
CA ALA A 65 2.89 -7.07 4.60
C ALA A 65 3.83 -6.16 3.79
N LEU A 66 3.40 -5.83 2.58
CA LEU A 66 4.01 -4.84 1.69
C LEU A 66 2.97 -3.78 1.33
N ILE A 67 3.31 -2.50 1.49
CA ILE A 67 2.41 -1.37 1.26
C ILE A 67 2.97 -0.49 0.15
N LEU A 68 2.10 -0.18 -0.81
CA LEU A 68 2.37 0.60 -2.01
C LEU A 68 1.53 1.87 -1.98
N PRO A 69 2.09 3.03 -1.59
CA PRO A 69 1.42 4.33 -1.67
C PRO A 69 1.18 4.75 -3.13
N GLY A 70 0.22 5.63 -3.31
CA GLY A 70 -0.10 6.23 -4.60
C GLY A 70 0.71 7.47 -4.93
N GLY A 71 0.07 8.41 -5.62
CA GLY A 71 0.72 9.55 -6.24
C GLY A 71 1.42 9.18 -7.55
N ALA A 72 2.18 10.10 -8.13
CA ALA A 72 2.98 9.86 -9.33
C ALA A 72 4.02 8.75 -9.14
N GLY A 73 4.45 8.51 -7.90
CA GLY A 73 5.35 7.42 -7.52
C GLY A 73 4.83 6.02 -7.87
N SER A 74 3.52 5.85 -8.03
CA SER A 74 2.92 4.56 -8.44
C SER A 74 3.46 4.06 -9.78
N TRP A 75 3.70 4.96 -10.73
CA TRP A 75 4.30 4.59 -12.03
C TRP A 75 5.76 4.20 -11.88
N VAL A 76 6.51 4.86 -10.98
CA VAL A 76 7.89 4.46 -10.65
C VAL A 76 7.89 3.06 -10.03
N LEU A 77 7.01 2.77 -9.08
CA LEU A 77 6.87 1.44 -8.48
C LEU A 77 6.52 0.39 -9.55
N ARG A 78 5.54 0.68 -10.43
CA ARG A 78 5.10 -0.21 -11.51
C ARG A 78 6.23 -0.56 -12.48
N ASP A 79 7.08 0.42 -12.80
CA ASP A 79 8.12 0.28 -13.81
C ASP A 79 9.47 -0.19 -13.21
N THR A 80 9.53 -0.43 -11.89
CA THR A 80 10.70 -0.98 -11.20
C THR A 80 10.60 -2.51 -11.09
N PRO A 81 11.43 -3.27 -11.83
CA PRO A 81 11.33 -4.75 -11.88
C PRO A 81 11.47 -5.42 -10.51
N GLU A 82 12.29 -4.85 -9.62
CA GLU A 82 12.51 -5.35 -8.26
C GLU A 82 11.23 -5.24 -7.43
N VAL A 83 10.46 -4.16 -7.59
CA VAL A 83 9.15 -3.98 -6.94
C VAL A 83 8.17 -5.04 -7.42
N ILE A 84 8.07 -5.24 -8.74
CA ILE A 84 7.18 -6.25 -9.32
C ILE A 84 7.54 -7.66 -8.85
N HIS A 85 8.83 -7.97 -8.80
CA HIS A 85 9.29 -9.25 -8.26
C HIS A 85 8.91 -9.43 -6.78
N LEU A 86 9.12 -8.40 -5.94
CA LEU A 86 8.77 -8.42 -4.53
C LEU A 86 7.25 -8.60 -4.33
N VAL A 87 6.43 -7.86 -5.05
CA VAL A 87 4.96 -7.95 -5.02
C VAL A 87 4.49 -9.38 -5.33
N LYS A 88 5.00 -9.99 -6.40
CA LYS A 88 4.67 -11.38 -6.76
C LYS A 88 5.07 -12.36 -5.66
N LYS A 89 6.29 -12.26 -5.17
CA LYS A 89 6.82 -13.13 -4.12
C LYS A 89 6.00 -13.04 -2.83
N MET A 90 5.63 -11.84 -2.42
CA MET A 90 4.77 -11.62 -1.24
C MET A 90 3.39 -12.25 -1.43
N HIS A 91 2.76 -12.01 -2.58
CA HIS A 91 1.44 -12.55 -2.89
C HIS A 91 1.45 -14.09 -2.92
N GLU A 92 2.41 -14.70 -3.62
CA GLU A 92 2.58 -16.15 -3.72
C GLU A 92 2.85 -16.83 -2.37
N ALA A 93 3.53 -16.12 -1.46
CA ALA A 93 3.77 -16.55 -0.08
C ALA A 93 2.54 -16.37 0.85
N GLY A 94 1.39 -15.93 0.32
CA GLY A 94 0.19 -15.66 1.11
C GLY A 94 0.31 -14.45 2.05
N LYS A 95 1.32 -13.59 1.83
CA LYS A 95 1.54 -12.36 2.61
C LYS A 95 0.72 -11.22 2.04
N LEU A 96 0.32 -10.27 2.90
CA LEU A 96 -0.47 -9.13 2.47
C LEU A 96 0.29 -8.24 1.48
N VAL A 97 -0.35 -7.90 0.37
CA VAL A 97 0.06 -6.82 -0.52
C VAL A 97 -1.05 -5.77 -0.54
N ALA A 98 -0.73 -4.57 -0.07
CA ALA A 98 -1.68 -3.47 0.07
C ALA A 98 -1.30 -2.31 -0.86
N ALA A 99 -2.26 -1.78 -1.63
CA ALA A 99 -2.03 -0.71 -2.60
C ALA A 99 -3.16 0.32 -2.55
N ILE A 100 -2.82 1.61 -2.52
CA ILE A 100 -3.80 2.69 -2.41
C ILE A 100 -3.73 3.64 -3.62
N CYS A 101 -4.88 4.24 -3.97
CA CYS A 101 -4.99 5.30 -4.98
C CYS A 101 -4.62 4.81 -6.40
N ALA A 102 -3.52 5.30 -6.97
CA ALA A 102 -3.03 4.83 -8.27
C ALA A 102 -2.22 3.52 -8.17
N ALA A 103 -1.70 3.15 -6.99
CA ALA A 103 -0.80 2.02 -6.82
C ALA A 103 -1.37 0.62 -7.18
N PRO A 104 -2.69 0.36 -7.22
CA PRO A 104 -3.21 -0.91 -7.75
C PRO A 104 -2.75 -1.25 -9.18
N ILE A 105 -2.27 -0.26 -9.99
CA ILE A 105 -1.62 -0.54 -11.28
C ILE A 105 -0.34 -1.40 -11.14
N VAL A 106 0.33 -1.34 -9.97
CA VAL A 106 1.49 -2.19 -9.67
C VAL A 106 1.06 -3.65 -9.55
N LEU A 107 -0.10 -3.89 -8.90
CA LEU A 107 -0.70 -5.23 -8.80
C LEU A 107 -1.13 -5.74 -10.19
N ALA A 108 -1.67 -4.85 -11.03
CA ALA A 108 -2.04 -5.16 -12.41
C ALA A 108 -0.79 -5.56 -13.22
N LYS A 109 0.29 -4.81 -13.12
CA LYS A 109 1.58 -5.11 -13.76
C LYS A 109 2.19 -6.43 -13.27
N ALA A 110 1.97 -6.77 -12.01
CA ALA A 110 2.39 -8.04 -11.43
C ALA A 110 1.49 -9.23 -11.88
N GLY A 111 0.37 -8.97 -12.57
CA GLY A 111 -0.57 -10.01 -13.05
C GLY A 111 -1.48 -10.56 -11.96
N LEU A 112 -1.70 -9.84 -10.86
CA LEU A 112 -2.41 -10.33 -9.69
C LEU A 112 -3.90 -10.00 -9.66
N VAL A 113 -4.37 -9.06 -10.50
CA VAL A 113 -5.74 -8.51 -10.41
C VAL A 113 -6.76 -9.17 -11.33
N ARG A 114 -6.36 -10.13 -12.16
CA ARG A 114 -7.28 -10.82 -13.07
C ARG A 114 -8.38 -11.55 -12.30
N ASP A 115 -9.63 -11.25 -12.63
CA ASP A 115 -10.83 -11.80 -11.99
C ASP A 115 -10.89 -11.53 -10.46
N ARG A 116 -10.24 -10.44 -10.00
CA ARG A 116 -10.20 -10.01 -8.59
C ARG A 116 -10.90 -8.68 -8.40
N ASN A 117 -11.51 -8.52 -7.23
CA ASN A 117 -12.10 -7.26 -6.81
C ASN A 117 -11.02 -6.31 -6.32
N VAL A 118 -10.99 -5.11 -6.87
CA VAL A 118 -10.07 -4.04 -6.45
C VAL A 118 -10.80 -2.70 -6.44
N THR A 119 -10.36 -1.79 -5.58
CA THR A 119 -10.69 -0.36 -5.72
C THR A 119 -9.44 0.44 -5.99
N ALA A 120 -9.58 1.61 -6.60
CA ALA A 120 -8.45 2.47 -6.96
C ALA A 120 -8.94 3.90 -7.19
N TYR A 121 -7.99 4.83 -7.31
CA TYR A 121 -8.29 6.22 -7.65
C TYR A 121 -9.01 6.31 -9.00
N PRO A 122 -10.11 7.08 -9.09
CA PRO A 122 -10.98 7.12 -10.27
C PRO A 122 -10.39 7.97 -11.41
N ALA A 123 -9.14 7.72 -11.79
CA ALA A 123 -8.50 8.32 -12.94
C ALA A 123 -8.59 7.39 -14.16
N GLN A 124 -8.71 8.00 -15.34
CA GLN A 124 -8.93 7.26 -16.59
C GLN A 124 -7.78 6.31 -16.91
N ASP A 125 -6.54 6.72 -16.69
CA ASP A 125 -5.33 5.93 -16.93
C ASP A 125 -5.20 4.77 -15.95
N VAL A 126 -5.51 4.99 -14.65
CA VAL A 126 -5.53 3.94 -13.63
C VAL A 126 -6.59 2.88 -13.96
N TYR A 127 -7.81 3.31 -14.24
CA TYR A 127 -8.90 2.38 -14.56
C TYR A 127 -8.67 1.63 -15.88
N ARG A 128 -8.04 2.27 -16.87
CA ARG A 128 -7.67 1.60 -18.11
C ARG A 128 -6.71 0.44 -17.85
N GLU A 129 -5.62 0.65 -17.10
CA GLU A 129 -4.65 -0.40 -16.79
C GLU A 129 -5.27 -1.55 -16.00
N LEU A 130 -6.14 -1.26 -15.03
CA LEU A 130 -6.83 -2.27 -14.26
C LEU A 130 -7.80 -3.10 -15.11
N ASN A 131 -8.59 -2.43 -15.97
CA ASN A 131 -9.53 -3.11 -16.87
C ASN A 131 -8.79 -3.98 -17.90
N GLU A 132 -7.70 -3.48 -18.49
CA GLU A 132 -6.85 -4.24 -19.42
C GLU A 132 -6.23 -5.47 -18.76
N ALA A 133 -5.93 -5.39 -17.46
CA ALA A 133 -5.43 -6.51 -16.66
C ALA A 133 -6.55 -7.48 -16.21
N GLY A 134 -7.83 -7.16 -16.46
CA GLY A 134 -8.98 -8.02 -16.13
C GLY A 134 -9.47 -7.90 -14.69
N ALA A 135 -9.24 -6.78 -14.03
CA ALA A 135 -9.75 -6.52 -12.68
C ALA A 135 -11.25 -6.19 -12.65
N HIS A 136 -11.92 -6.55 -11.57
CA HIS A 136 -13.27 -6.08 -11.24
C HIS A 136 -13.16 -4.84 -10.34
N ILE A 137 -13.38 -3.65 -10.93
CA ILE A 137 -13.24 -2.38 -10.20
C ILE A 137 -14.51 -2.12 -9.37
N VAL A 138 -14.37 -2.17 -8.03
CA VAL A 138 -15.41 -1.82 -7.07
C VAL A 138 -15.33 -0.32 -6.79
N LYS A 139 -16.36 0.44 -7.16
CA LYS A 139 -16.34 1.91 -7.10
C LYS A 139 -16.96 2.49 -5.84
N ASP A 140 -17.80 1.72 -5.18
CA ASP A 140 -18.62 2.19 -4.06
C ASP A 140 -17.98 1.86 -2.69
N GLU A 141 -16.76 1.28 -2.71
CA GLU A 141 -16.01 0.91 -1.51
C GLU A 141 -14.71 1.70 -1.41
N ASN A 142 -14.45 2.25 -0.22
CA ASN A 142 -13.21 2.96 0.05
C ASN A 142 -12.02 2.01 0.17
N VAL A 143 -12.24 0.80 0.68
CA VAL A 143 -11.23 -0.25 0.85
C VAL A 143 -11.83 -1.59 0.44
N VAL A 144 -11.10 -2.36 -0.35
CA VAL A 144 -11.49 -3.70 -0.81
C VAL A 144 -10.39 -4.69 -0.45
N LEU A 145 -10.79 -5.78 0.23
CA LEU A 145 -9.94 -6.93 0.51
C LEU A 145 -10.38 -8.10 -0.37
N ASP A 146 -9.46 -8.64 -1.16
CA ASP A 146 -9.66 -9.88 -1.93
C ASP A 146 -8.48 -10.82 -1.71
N GLY A 147 -8.70 -11.85 -0.91
CA GLY A 147 -7.65 -12.78 -0.48
C GLY A 147 -6.59 -12.07 0.37
N ASN A 148 -5.37 -12.01 -0.14
CA ASN A 148 -4.24 -11.30 0.49
C ASN A 148 -3.85 -10.03 -0.27
N MET A 149 -4.78 -9.45 -1.01
CA MET A 149 -4.65 -8.12 -1.61
C MET A 149 -5.64 -7.15 -0.96
N LEU A 150 -5.15 -6.03 -0.46
CA LEU A 150 -5.95 -4.95 0.08
C LEU A 150 -5.76 -3.71 -0.80
N THR A 151 -6.83 -3.15 -1.32
CA THR A 151 -6.77 -1.93 -2.13
C THR A 151 -7.62 -0.82 -1.54
N ALA A 152 -7.24 0.44 -1.75
CA ALA A 152 -7.99 1.60 -1.31
C ALA A 152 -8.05 2.68 -2.40
N ASN A 153 -9.11 3.51 -2.39
CA ASN A 153 -9.43 4.38 -3.52
C ASN A 153 -8.72 5.72 -3.55
N GLY A 154 -8.04 6.16 -2.48
CA GLY A 154 -7.31 7.41 -2.51
C GLY A 154 -7.01 8.03 -1.13
N PRO A 155 -6.47 9.27 -1.10
CA PRO A 155 -5.97 9.89 0.14
C PRO A 155 -7.00 9.96 1.26
N GLY A 156 -8.28 10.20 0.92
CA GLY A 156 -9.37 10.23 1.91
C GLY A 156 -9.55 8.90 2.66
N ALA A 157 -9.18 7.78 2.05
CA ALA A 157 -9.26 6.44 2.66
C ALA A 157 -7.98 6.03 3.42
N ALA A 158 -6.92 6.84 3.44
CA ALA A 158 -5.60 6.42 3.95
C ALA A 158 -5.61 5.97 5.42
N MET A 159 -6.42 6.62 6.27
CA MET A 159 -6.60 6.20 7.66
C MET A 159 -7.27 4.83 7.74
N LEU A 160 -8.42 4.67 7.05
CA LEU A 160 -9.14 3.39 6.97
C LEU A 160 -8.25 2.27 6.42
N PHE A 161 -7.49 2.57 5.37
CA PHE A 161 -6.52 1.65 4.78
C PHE A 161 -5.48 1.17 5.81
N GLY A 162 -4.89 2.08 6.59
CA GLY A 162 -3.95 1.73 7.65
C GLY A 162 -4.57 0.84 8.74
N TYR A 163 -5.80 1.14 9.18
CA TYR A 163 -6.55 0.31 10.13
C TYR A 163 -6.87 -1.07 9.56
N SER A 164 -7.34 -1.14 8.32
CA SER A 164 -7.66 -2.42 7.65
C SER A 164 -6.44 -3.32 7.50
N ILE A 165 -5.24 -2.76 7.28
CA ILE A 165 -3.98 -3.51 7.31
C ILE A 165 -3.73 -4.08 8.71
N GLY A 166 -3.93 -3.28 9.76
CA GLY A 166 -3.80 -3.72 11.15
C GLY A 166 -4.74 -4.86 11.49
N GLU A 167 -6.02 -4.75 11.12
CA GLU A 167 -7.04 -5.78 11.29
C GLU A 167 -6.67 -7.07 10.54
N TYR A 168 -6.26 -6.97 9.26
CA TYR A 168 -5.81 -8.14 8.49
C TYR A 168 -4.63 -8.86 9.15
N LEU A 169 -3.74 -8.13 9.80
CA LEU A 169 -2.58 -8.69 10.50
C LEU A 169 -2.91 -9.26 11.89
N GLY A 170 -4.17 -9.20 12.32
CA GLY A 170 -4.70 -9.83 13.52
C GLY A 170 -4.67 -8.94 14.76
N GLU A 171 -4.66 -7.62 14.58
CA GLU A 171 -4.62 -6.64 15.68
C GLU A 171 -5.98 -5.94 15.89
N ASP A 172 -7.10 -6.66 15.70
CA ASP A 172 -8.46 -6.09 15.71
C ASP A 172 -8.80 -5.30 16.98
N LEU A 173 -8.46 -5.83 18.15
CA LEU A 173 -8.72 -5.16 19.43
C LEU A 173 -7.88 -3.89 19.59
N GLN A 174 -6.60 -3.97 19.22
CA GLN A 174 -5.67 -2.85 19.27
C GLN A 174 -6.06 -1.76 18.25
N VAL A 175 -6.54 -2.16 17.07
CA VAL A 175 -7.06 -1.23 16.05
C VAL A 175 -8.30 -0.51 16.59
N ALA A 176 -9.26 -1.21 17.21
CA ALA A 176 -10.45 -0.59 17.78
C ALA A 176 -10.08 0.46 18.85
N GLN A 177 -9.17 0.11 19.77
CA GLN A 177 -8.66 1.04 20.79
C GLN A 177 -7.92 2.24 20.16
N LEU A 178 -7.11 1.99 19.12
CA LEU A 178 -6.37 3.05 18.44
C LEU A 178 -7.29 4.02 17.71
N LYS A 179 -8.37 3.54 17.07
CA LYS A 179 -9.39 4.39 16.45
C LYS A 179 -9.98 5.39 17.47
N GLU A 180 -10.30 4.93 18.68
CA GLU A 180 -10.79 5.80 19.76
C GLU A 180 -9.73 6.83 20.19
N GLN A 181 -8.48 6.39 20.43
CA GLN A 181 -7.37 7.25 20.83
C GLN A 181 -7.04 8.34 19.78
N MET A 182 -7.18 8.00 18.50
CA MET A 182 -6.97 8.93 17.38
C MET A 182 -8.21 9.75 17.02
N CYS A 183 -9.29 9.65 17.79
CA CYS A 183 -10.57 10.33 17.54
C CYS A 183 -11.11 10.06 16.12
N TYR A 184 -10.90 8.83 15.62
CA TYR A 184 -11.37 8.45 14.29
C TYR A 184 -12.86 8.08 14.34
N THR A 185 -13.68 8.84 13.59
CA THR A 185 -15.15 8.68 13.58
C THR A 185 -15.68 7.88 12.39
N GLY A 186 -14.77 7.39 11.54
CA GLY A 186 -15.14 6.68 10.32
C GLY A 186 -15.30 7.61 9.10
N LEU A 187 -15.40 6.99 7.95
CA LEU A 187 -15.79 7.60 6.67
C LEU A 187 -17.19 7.11 6.31
#